data_a99d8d3a3e146a8edc838a57dc37bab1
#
_entry.id   a99d8d3a3e146a8edc838a57dc37bab1
#
_cell.length_a   1.000
_cell.length_b   1.000
_cell.length_c   1.000
_cell.angle_alpha   90.00
_cell.angle_beta   90.00
_cell.angle_gamma   90.00
#
_symmetry.space_group_name_H-M   'P 1'
#
loop_
_entity.id
_entity.type
_entity.pdbx_description
1 polymer ?
#
loop_
_entity_poly.entity_id
_entity_poly.type
_entity_poly.pdbx_seq_one_letter_code
_entity_poly.pdbx_strand_id
1 'polypeptide(L)'
;HLRNHGFLQTGGTGWSLSPLFDVNPTPEDIRPRYLNTAIDWEDTSASLDVLLSIAPECGIKTSETNDLLEPIARAVSQWRQVAESFGISKQEQDRMASAFEHADGYSAVLT
;
A
#
# COMPACT_ATOMS: atom_id res chain seq x y z
N HIS A 1 -0.79 5.25 -7.46
CA HIS A 1 -1.63 6.44 -7.35
C HIS A 1 -3.12 6.09 -7.50
N LEU A 2 -4.00 6.99 -7.11
CA LEU A 2 -5.46 6.75 -7.10
C LEU A 2 -6.05 6.38 -8.49
N ARG A 3 -5.35 6.61 -9.57
CA ARG A 3 -5.76 6.18 -10.93
C ARG A 3 -5.52 4.70 -11.20
N ASN A 4 -4.77 4.00 -10.33
CA ASN A 4 -4.48 2.58 -10.48
C ASN A 4 -5.52 1.70 -9.78
N HIS A 5 -6.78 2.04 -9.96
CA HIS A 5 -7.93 1.23 -9.58
C HIS A 5 -9.00 1.30 -10.66
N GLY A 6 -9.86 0.31 -10.70
CA GLY A 6 -10.95 0.25 -11.66
C GLY A 6 -12.12 -0.53 -11.10
N PHE A 7 -13.21 -0.51 -11.84
CA PHE A 7 -14.43 -1.25 -11.49
C PHE A 7 -14.79 -2.21 -12.61
N LEU A 8 -15.23 -3.39 -12.23
CA LEU A 8 -15.72 -4.43 -13.13
C LEU A 8 -17.22 -4.57 -12.96
N GLN A 9 -17.95 -4.67 -14.06
CA GLN A 9 -19.36 -5.01 -14.02
C GLN A 9 -19.52 -6.51 -13.71
N THR A 10 -20.25 -6.82 -12.65
CA THR A 10 -20.41 -8.17 -12.11
C THR A 10 -21.78 -8.74 -12.46
N GLY A 11 -22.13 -8.82 -13.73
CA GLY A 11 -23.43 -9.34 -14.17
C GLY A 11 -24.64 -8.56 -13.63
N GLY A 12 -25.61 -8.25 -14.43
CA GLY A 12 -26.77 -7.43 -14.02
C GLY A 12 -26.37 -5.94 -13.82
N THR A 13 -26.79 -5.32 -12.71
CA THR A 13 -26.59 -3.88 -12.42
C THR A 13 -25.46 -3.61 -11.44
N GLY A 14 -24.72 -4.64 -11.00
CA GLY A 14 -23.70 -4.53 -9.98
C GLY A 14 -22.32 -4.16 -10.54
N TRP A 15 -21.53 -3.43 -9.72
CA TRP A 15 -20.13 -3.14 -9.95
C TRP A 15 -19.31 -3.59 -8.74
N SER A 16 -18.11 -4.09 -8.97
CA SER A 16 -17.14 -4.42 -7.93
C SER A 16 -15.80 -3.76 -8.22
N LEU A 17 -15.00 -3.57 -7.19
CA LEU A 17 -13.61 -3.11 -7.37
C LEU A 17 -12.84 -4.18 -8.16
N SER A 18 -12.04 -3.76 -9.12
CA SER A 18 -11.15 -4.65 -9.86
C SER A 18 -10.05 -5.21 -8.94
N PRO A 19 -9.41 -6.34 -9.31
CA PRO A 19 -8.14 -6.71 -8.69
C PRO A 19 -7.13 -5.57 -8.78
N LEU A 20 -6.20 -5.53 -7.81
CA LEU A 20 -5.11 -4.55 -7.82
C LEU A 20 -4.25 -4.71 -9.08
N PHE A 21 -3.81 -3.58 -9.63
CA PHE A 21 -2.87 -3.54 -10.74
C PHE A 21 -1.89 -2.38 -10.57
N ASP A 22 -0.72 -2.48 -11.19
CA ASP A 22 0.36 -1.50 -11.12
C ASP A 22 0.84 -1.22 -9.66
N VAL A 23 0.82 -2.24 -8.82
CA VAL A 23 1.30 -2.19 -7.44
C VAL A 23 2.73 -2.72 -7.40
N ASN A 24 3.67 -1.90 -7.89
CA ASN A 24 5.07 -2.27 -8.00
C ASN A 24 5.89 -1.68 -6.85
N PRO A 25 6.62 -2.50 -6.08
CA PRO A 25 7.57 -2.00 -5.09
C PRO A 25 8.74 -1.33 -5.80
N THR A 26 9.14 -0.15 -5.33
CA THR A 26 10.29 0.56 -5.86
C THR A 26 11.19 1.01 -4.71
N PRO A 27 12.48 0.63 -4.69
CA PRO A 27 13.43 1.10 -3.68
C PRO A 27 13.53 2.63 -3.64
N GLU A 28 13.72 3.20 -2.44
CA GLU A 28 13.72 4.65 -2.22
C GLU A 28 14.86 5.40 -2.94
N ASP A 29 15.98 4.73 -3.15
CA ASP A 29 17.12 5.28 -3.90
C ASP A 29 16.88 5.34 -5.41
N ILE A 30 15.90 4.58 -5.91
CA ILE A 30 15.46 4.64 -7.32
C ILE A 30 14.38 5.72 -7.47
N ARG A 31 13.43 5.75 -6.54
CA ARG A 31 12.33 6.71 -6.56
C ARG A 31 11.94 7.11 -5.15
N PRO A 32 11.96 8.41 -4.83
CA PRO A 32 11.42 8.90 -3.56
C PRO A 32 9.94 8.52 -3.39
N ARG A 33 9.49 8.41 -2.15
CA ARG A 33 8.13 8.02 -1.78
C ARG A 33 7.11 9.15 -1.99
N TYR A 34 7.04 9.64 -3.22
CA TYR A 34 6.03 10.60 -3.65
C TYR A 34 5.14 9.98 -4.71
N LEU A 35 3.86 10.18 -4.56
CA LEU A 35 2.85 9.73 -5.52
C LEU A 35 2.73 10.72 -6.67
N ASN A 36 2.28 10.25 -7.83
CA ASN A 36 2.01 11.12 -8.98
C ASN A 36 0.71 11.95 -8.79
N THR A 37 -0.13 11.54 -7.87
CA THR A 37 -1.35 12.24 -7.48
C THR A 37 -1.40 12.31 -5.96
N ALA A 38 -1.80 13.43 -5.41
CA ALA A 38 -1.98 13.58 -3.97
C ALA A 38 -3.03 12.57 -3.43
N ILE A 39 -2.82 12.10 -2.21
CA ILE A 39 -3.81 11.32 -1.47
C ILE A 39 -4.87 12.28 -0.90
N ASP A 40 -4.41 13.38 -0.35
CA ASP A 40 -5.24 14.52 0.08
C ASP A 40 -5.25 15.64 -0.99
N TRP A 41 -5.54 16.90 -0.58
CA TRP A 41 -5.65 18.01 -1.51
C TRP A 41 -4.32 18.48 -2.12
N GLU A 42 -3.20 18.32 -1.41
CA GLU A 42 -1.91 18.89 -1.81
C GLU A 42 -0.72 17.94 -1.60
N ASP A 43 -0.77 17.04 -0.60
CA ASP A 43 0.35 16.20 -0.22
C ASP A 43 0.43 14.93 -1.10
N THR A 44 1.54 14.79 -1.78
CA THR A 44 1.86 13.60 -2.60
C THR A 44 2.71 12.57 -1.87
N SER A 45 3.02 12.78 -0.59
CA SER A 45 3.80 11.82 0.19
C SER A 45 3.06 10.48 0.32
N ALA A 46 3.75 9.38 0.08
CA ALA A 46 3.23 8.05 0.35
C ALA A 46 3.39 7.76 1.86
N SER A 47 2.57 8.39 2.69
CA SER A 47 2.62 8.35 4.15
C SER A 47 1.32 7.82 4.75
N LEU A 48 1.43 7.04 5.83
CA LEU A 48 0.27 6.61 6.61
C LEU A 48 -0.43 7.78 7.29
N ASP A 49 0.30 8.79 7.75
CA ASP A 49 -0.30 9.96 8.39
C ASP A 49 -1.24 10.70 7.43
N VAL A 50 -0.80 10.88 6.17
CA VAL A 50 -1.62 11.48 5.11
C VAL A 50 -2.83 10.59 4.80
N LEU A 51 -2.66 9.27 4.72
CA LEU A 51 -3.77 8.35 4.51
C LEU A 51 -4.79 8.40 5.64
N LEU A 52 -4.33 8.43 6.89
CA LEU A 52 -5.20 8.50 8.07
C LEU A 52 -5.93 9.84 8.17
N SER A 53 -5.30 10.94 7.75
CA SER A 53 -5.92 12.26 7.77
C SER A 53 -7.13 12.36 6.83
N ILE A 54 -7.10 11.68 5.67
CA ILE A 54 -8.18 11.69 4.68
C ILE A 54 -9.26 10.61 4.93
N ALA A 55 -9.01 9.64 5.79
CA ALA A 55 -9.92 8.53 6.04
C ALA A 55 -11.35 8.96 6.40
N PRO A 56 -11.58 10.00 7.24
CA PRO A 56 -12.92 10.48 7.57
C PRO A 56 -13.67 11.02 6.33
N GLU A 57 -12.99 11.67 5.41
CA GLU A 57 -13.58 12.19 4.17
C GLU A 57 -13.99 11.04 3.23
N CYS A 58 -13.33 9.90 3.34
CA CYS A 58 -13.70 8.67 2.66
C CYS A 58 -14.80 7.87 3.38
N GLY A 59 -15.37 8.41 4.47
CA GLY A 59 -16.40 7.75 5.26
C GLY A 59 -15.89 6.67 6.20
N ILE A 60 -14.57 6.59 6.44
CA ILE A 60 -13.93 5.65 7.34
C ILE A 60 -13.72 6.32 8.70
N LYS A 61 -14.28 5.73 9.75
CA LYS A 61 -14.08 6.25 11.11
C LYS A 61 -12.65 5.96 11.59
N THR A 62 -12.08 6.86 12.37
CA THR A 62 -10.75 6.69 12.95
C THR A 62 -10.63 5.39 13.74
N SER A 63 -11.71 4.94 14.40
CA SER A 63 -11.73 3.66 15.13
C SER A 63 -11.68 2.42 14.22
N GLU A 64 -11.96 2.56 12.96
CA GLU A 64 -12.01 1.47 11.97
C GLU A 64 -10.72 1.38 11.14
N THR A 65 -9.86 2.39 11.20
CA THR A 65 -8.65 2.46 10.37
C THR A 65 -7.68 1.33 10.66
N ASN A 66 -7.47 1.00 11.93
CA ASN A 66 -6.56 -0.09 12.30
C ASN A 66 -7.07 -1.46 11.83
N ASP A 67 -8.37 -1.71 11.93
CA ASP A 67 -8.98 -2.96 11.46
C ASP A 67 -8.80 -3.15 9.94
N LEU A 68 -8.78 -2.05 9.19
CA LEU A 68 -8.53 -2.06 7.74
C LEU A 68 -7.05 -2.19 7.39
N LEU A 69 -6.17 -1.54 8.15
CA LEU A 69 -4.73 -1.50 7.85
C LEU A 69 -3.99 -2.74 8.35
N GLU A 70 -4.37 -3.30 9.49
CA GLU A 70 -3.67 -4.44 10.08
C GLU A 70 -3.57 -5.66 9.16
N PRO A 71 -4.62 -6.13 8.48
CA PRO A 71 -4.50 -7.25 7.53
C PRO A 71 -3.53 -6.96 6.39
N ILE A 72 -3.50 -5.72 5.88
CA ILE A 72 -2.60 -5.31 4.81
C ILE A 72 -1.15 -5.28 5.33
N ALA A 73 -0.94 -4.66 6.49
CA ALA A 73 0.37 -4.59 7.13
C ALA A 73 0.94 -5.98 7.42
N ARG A 74 0.10 -6.89 7.91
CA ARG A 74 0.47 -8.29 8.18
C ARG A 74 0.82 -9.03 6.88
N ALA A 75 0.08 -8.84 5.80
CA ALA A 75 0.40 -9.43 4.51
C ALA A 75 1.74 -8.90 3.96
N VAL A 76 1.96 -7.59 4.03
CA VAL A 76 3.21 -6.96 3.55
C VAL A 76 4.41 -7.40 4.41
N SER A 77 4.25 -7.57 5.72
CA SER A 77 5.36 -8.01 6.59
C SER A 77 5.96 -9.38 6.21
N GLN A 78 5.21 -10.19 5.47
CA GLN A 78 5.64 -11.51 5.02
C GLN A 78 6.37 -11.48 3.66
N TRP A 79 6.65 -10.31 3.09
CA TRP A 79 7.17 -10.17 1.74
C TRP A 79 8.47 -10.96 1.49
N ARG A 80 9.38 -11.04 2.47
CA ARG A 80 10.62 -11.82 2.33
C ARG A 80 10.36 -13.33 2.21
N GLN A 81 9.42 -13.85 2.99
CA GLN A 81 9.04 -15.27 2.91
C GLN A 81 8.42 -15.60 1.55
N VAL A 82 7.57 -14.69 1.06
CA VAL A 82 6.98 -14.82 -0.28
C VAL A 82 8.07 -14.75 -1.35
N ALA A 83 8.98 -13.78 -1.28
CA ALA A 83 10.09 -13.65 -2.22
C ALA A 83 10.98 -14.90 -2.23
N GLU A 84 11.31 -15.45 -1.06
CA GLU A 84 12.07 -16.69 -0.94
C GLU A 84 11.36 -17.88 -1.59
N SER A 85 10.04 -17.99 -1.41
CA SER A 85 9.25 -19.08 -2.03
C SER A 85 9.25 -19.04 -3.56
N PHE A 86 9.50 -17.86 -4.15
CA PHE A 86 9.69 -17.67 -5.59
C PHE A 86 11.16 -17.74 -6.03
N GLY A 87 12.07 -18.12 -5.14
CA GLY A 87 13.48 -18.27 -5.45
C GLY A 87 14.26 -16.95 -5.60
N ILE A 88 13.72 -15.84 -5.10
CA ILE A 88 14.41 -14.55 -5.10
C ILE A 88 15.53 -14.61 -4.06
N SER A 89 16.76 -14.35 -4.50
CA SER A 89 17.94 -14.43 -3.63
C SER A 89 17.90 -13.40 -2.51
N LYS A 90 18.59 -13.69 -1.40
CA LYS A 90 18.72 -12.76 -0.28
C LYS A 90 19.30 -11.41 -0.71
N GLN A 91 20.27 -11.41 -1.62
CA GLN A 91 20.86 -10.18 -2.15
C GLN A 91 19.85 -9.31 -2.87
N GLU A 92 18.97 -9.91 -3.69
CA GLU A 92 17.88 -9.19 -4.37
C GLU A 92 16.83 -8.70 -3.37
N GLN A 93 16.50 -9.52 -2.36
CA GLN A 93 15.60 -9.10 -1.28
C GLN A 93 16.18 -7.90 -0.51
N ASP A 94 17.47 -7.92 -0.14
CA ASP A 94 18.12 -6.82 0.55
C ASP A 94 18.18 -5.55 -0.31
N ARG A 95 18.34 -5.70 -1.64
CA ARG A 95 18.24 -4.60 -2.60
C ARG A 95 16.85 -3.94 -2.62
N MET A 96 15.79 -4.75 -2.40
CA MET A 96 14.41 -4.28 -2.40
C MET A 96 13.90 -3.83 -1.02
N ALA A 97 14.70 -3.99 0.03
CA ALA A 97 14.24 -3.78 1.41
C ALA A 97 13.59 -2.42 1.65
N SER A 98 14.17 -1.32 1.13
CA SER A 98 13.62 0.02 1.31
C SER A 98 12.26 0.26 0.65
N ALA A 99 11.85 -0.61 -0.28
CA ALA A 99 10.52 -0.56 -0.86
C ALA A 99 9.42 -1.08 0.09
N PHE A 100 9.80 -1.88 1.10
CA PHE A 100 8.88 -2.54 2.02
C PHE A 100 9.11 -2.14 3.48
N GLU A 101 10.39 -2.02 3.90
CA GLU A 101 10.82 -1.88 5.30
C GLU A 101 11.13 -0.41 5.61
N HIS A 102 10.12 0.40 5.77
CA HIS A 102 10.25 1.82 6.12
C HIS A 102 9.46 2.13 7.41
N ALA A 103 9.89 3.18 8.12
CA ALA A 103 9.42 3.48 9.47
C ALA A 103 7.91 3.74 9.56
N ASP A 104 7.34 4.35 8.54
CA ASP A 104 5.90 4.62 8.42
C ASP A 104 5.15 3.58 7.57
N GLY A 105 5.75 2.39 7.40
CA GLY A 105 5.16 1.27 6.69
C GLY A 105 4.37 0.33 7.60
N TYR A 106 4.38 -0.95 7.25
CA TYR A 106 3.63 -1.98 7.97
C TYR A 106 4.06 -2.11 9.45
N SER A 107 5.31 -1.82 9.79
CA SER A 107 5.79 -1.89 11.17
C SER A 107 5.10 -0.87 12.08
N ALA A 108 4.74 0.31 11.59
CA ALA A 108 4.02 1.32 12.35
C ALA A 108 2.57 0.89 12.66
N VAL A 109 1.98 0.07 11.81
CA VAL A 109 0.61 -0.45 12.00
C VAL A 109 0.58 -1.63 12.97
N LEU A 110 1.64 -2.45 13.00
CA LEU A 110 1.71 -3.68 13.80
C LEU A 110 2.27 -3.47 15.22
N THR A 111 2.71 -2.27 15.57
CA THR A 111 3.15 -1.89 16.92
C THR A 111 2.00 -1.37 17.76
#